data_ac42461bd596412eb55c4558cf98fe5e
#
_entry.id   ac42461bd596412eb55c4558cf98fe5e
#
_cell.length_a   1.000
_cell.length_b   1.000
_cell.length_c   1.000
_cell.angle_alpha   90.00
_cell.angle_beta   90.00
_cell.angle_gamma   90.00
#
_symmetry.space_group_name_H-M   'P 1'
#
loop_
_entity.id
_entity.type
_entity.pdbx_description
1 polymer ?
#
loop_
_entity_poly.entity_id
_entity_poly.type
_entity_poly.pdbx_seq_one_letter_code
_entity_poly.pdbx_strand_id
1 'polypeptide(L)'
;MIEFDNLTYLHGKPQGTGLLKANPEDFVVVEDLGFEPDGEGEHILVRILKNGCNTRFVADALAKFLKIHAREVSFAGQKDKHAVTEQWLCARVPGKEMPDLSAFQLEGCQVLEYARHKRKLRLGALKGNAFTLVLREVSNRDDVEQRLIDICVKGVPNYFGAQRFGIGGSNLQGALRWAQTNTPVRDRNKRSFWLSAARSALFNQIVAERLKKADVNQVVDGDALQLAGRGSWFVATTEELAELQRRVNDKELMITAALPGSGEWGTQREALAFEQAAVAAETELQALLVREKVEAARRAMLLYPQQLSWNWWDDVTVEIRFWLPAGSFATSVVSELINTTGDYAHIAE
;
A
#
# COMPACT_ATOMS: atom_id res chain seq x y z
N MET A 1 -0.18 24.70 2.55
CA MET A 1 -0.21 23.77 1.39
C MET A 1 0.20 22.41 1.91
N ILE A 2 -0.63 21.40 1.74
CA ILE A 2 -0.35 20.06 2.24
C ILE A 2 0.84 19.47 1.48
N GLU A 3 1.86 19.05 2.23
CA GLU A 3 3.06 18.41 1.67
C GLU A 3 2.86 16.89 1.70
N PHE A 4 3.26 16.21 0.63
CA PHE A 4 3.13 14.76 0.52
C PHE A 4 4.49 14.04 0.59
N ASP A 5 5.58 14.79 0.58
CA ASP A 5 6.97 14.31 0.51
C ASP A 5 7.84 14.71 1.71
N ASN A 6 7.36 15.61 2.58
CA ASN A 6 8.06 16.03 3.80
C ASN A 6 7.31 15.59 5.06
N LEU A 7 7.17 14.27 5.22
CA LEU A 7 6.42 13.67 6.32
C LEU A 7 7.33 13.39 7.54
N THR A 8 6.72 13.32 8.72
CA THR A 8 7.42 12.99 9.96
C THR A 8 7.91 11.53 9.93
N TYR A 9 9.16 11.30 10.25
CA TYR A 9 9.75 9.97 10.40
C TYR A 9 9.50 9.40 11.81
N LEU A 10 9.22 8.12 11.92
CA LEU A 10 9.09 7.45 13.21
C LEU A 10 10.45 7.26 13.90
N HIS A 11 11.48 6.92 13.12
CA HIS A 11 12.84 6.67 13.61
C HIS A 11 13.78 7.84 13.36
N GLY A 12 13.23 9.04 13.12
CA GLY A 12 14.03 10.19 12.67
C GLY A 12 14.47 10.04 11.20
N LYS A 13 14.88 11.14 10.59
CA LYS A 13 15.32 11.13 9.19
C LYS A 13 16.54 10.23 9.03
N PRO A 14 16.59 9.31 8.05
CA PRO A 14 17.74 8.49 7.77
C PRO A 14 18.99 9.32 7.51
N GLN A 15 20.14 8.87 8.02
CA GLN A 15 21.43 9.54 7.80
C GLN A 15 22.09 9.04 6.51
N GLY A 16 21.83 7.78 6.15
CA GLY A 16 22.40 7.16 4.98
C GLY A 16 21.62 7.41 3.70
N THR A 17 22.29 7.22 2.58
CA THR A 17 21.72 7.19 1.23
C THR A 17 21.85 5.79 0.64
N GLY A 18 21.13 5.51 -0.44
CA GLY A 18 21.26 4.26 -1.17
C GLY A 18 20.36 4.22 -2.40
N LEU A 19 20.58 3.22 -3.25
CA LEU A 19 19.81 2.96 -4.46
C LEU A 19 18.77 1.87 -4.18
N LEU A 20 17.52 2.16 -4.49
CA LEU A 20 16.43 1.18 -4.58
C LEU A 20 16.15 0.90 -6.05
N LYS A 21 15.91 -0.35 -6.44
CA LYS A 21 15.60 -0.73 -7.83
C LYS A 21 16.70 -0.33 -8.83
N ALA A 22 17.97 -0.49 -8.46
CA ALA A 22 19.06 -0.29 -9.41
C ALA A 22 18.94 -1.24 -10.61
N ASN A 23 18.43 -2.45 -10.37
CA ASN A 23 18.01 -3.41 -11.37
C ASN A 23 16.60 -3.92 -11.07
N PRO A 24 15.83 -4.44 -12.04
CA PRO A 24 14.52 -5.03 -11.76
C PRO A 24 14.56 -6.14 -10.71
N GLU A 25 15.61 -6.95 -10.71
CA GLU A 25 15.83 -8.06 -9.77
C GLU A 25 16.11 -7.60 -8.34
N ASP A 26 16.43 -6.32 -8.14
CA ASP A 26 16.62 -5.72 -6.82
C ASP A 26 15.27 -5.40 -6.13
N PHE A 27 14.15 -5.62 -6.82
CA PHE A 27 12.81 -5.41 -6.26
C PHE A 27 11.88 -6.55 -6.69
N VAL A 28 11.81 -7.55 -5.85
CA VAL A 28 10.97 -8.74 -6.09
C VAL A 28 9.72 -8.68 -5.24
N VAL A 29 8.56 -8.92 -5.85
CA VAL A 29 7.25 -8.94 -5.17
C VAL A 29 6.55 -10.24 -5.50
N VAL A 30 6.11 -10.97 -4.50
CA VAL A 30 5.32 -12.19 -4.62
C VAL A 30 3.96 -11.99 -3.98
N GLU A 31 2.88 -12.09 -4.76
CA GLU A 31 1.52 -12.02 -4.25
C GLU A 31 1.18 -13.20 -3.36
N ASP A 32 0.57 -12.92 -2.22
CA ASP A 32 -0.05 -13.88 -1.32
C ASP A 32 -1.57 -13.71 -1.39
N LEU A 33 -2.26 -14.64 -2.05
CA LEU A 33 -3.73 -14.63 -2.13
C LEU A 33 -4.38 -14.87 -0.76
N GLY A 34 -3.70 -15.63 0.13
CA GLY A 34 -4.26 -16.08 1.40
C GLY A 34 -5.24 -17.25 1.28
N PHE A 35 -5.36 -17.83 0.10
CA PHE A 35 -6.15 -19.05 -0.19
C PHE A 35 -5.53 -19.81 -1.37
N GLU A 36 -5.86 -21.09 -1.44
CA GLU A 36 -5.48 -21.95 -2.56
C GLU A 36 -6.58 -21.98 -3.63
N PRO A 37 -6.25 -22.18 -4.91
CA PRO A 37 -7.23 -22.41 -5.95
C PRO A 37 -8.14 -23.62 -5.63
N ASP A 38 -9.44 -23.52 -5.93
CA ASP A 38 -10.42 -24.58 -5.61
C ASP A 38 -10.21 -25.89 -6.43
N GLY A 39 -9.49 -25.83 -7.56
CA GLY A 39 -9.36 -26.95 -8.48
C GLY A 39 -10.54 -27.14 -9.44
N GLU A 40 -11.65 -26.43 -9.24
CA GLU A 40 -12.87 -26.49 -10.05
C GLU A 40 -13.49 -25.10 -10.23
N GLY A 41 -14.41 -24.94 -11.17
CA GLY A 41 -15.13 -23.68 -11.42
C GLY A 41 -14.89 -23.11 -12.81
N GLU A 42 -15.52 -21.98 -13.10
CA GLU A 42 -15.46 -21.30 -14.40
C GLU A 42 -14.27 -20.35 -14.56
N HIS A 43 -13.56 -20.06 -13.50
CA HIS A 43 -12.38 -19.19 -13.51
C HIS A 43 -11.11 -20.04 -13.52
N ILE A 44 -10.08 -19.48 -14.10
CA ILE A 44 -8.72 -20.04 -14.04
C ILE A 44 -7.86 -18.98 -13.36
N LEU A 45 -7.26 -19.34 -12.25
CA LEU A 45 -6.19 -18.55 -11.62
C LEU A 45 -4.88 -18.95 -12.27
N VAL A 46 -4.12 -17.96 -12.72
CA VAL A 46 -2.82 -18.12 -13.39
C VAL A 46 -1.78 -17.32 -12.65
N ARG A 47 -0.78 -17.99 -12.09
CA ARG A 47 0.37 -17.36 -11.44
C ARG A 47 1.43 -17.11 -12.48
N ILE A 48 1.80 -15.84 -12.65
CA ILE A 48 2.75 -15.42 -13.70
C ILE A 48 3.90 -14.67 -13.02
N LEU A 49 5.13 -15.11 -13.32
CA LEU A 49 6.34 -14.34 -13.09
C LEU A 49 6.48 -13.34 -14.24
N LYS A 50 6.66 -12.07 -13.94
CA LYS A 50 6.87 -11.03 -14.94
C LYS A 50 8.06 -10.14 -14.57
N ASN A 51 8.83 -9.76 -15.59
CA ASN A 51 9.93 -8.81 -15.52
C ASN A 51 9.79 -7.81 -16.69
N GLY A 52 9.79 -6.53 -16.40
CA GLY A 52 9.66 -5.50 -17.43
C GLY A 52 8.27 -5.33 -18.05
N CYS A 53 7.25 -6.01 -17.54
CA CYS A 53 5.90 -6.02 -18.08
C CYS A 53 4.89 -5.38 -17.12
N ASN A 54 3.98 -4.59 -17.65
CA ASN A 54 2.89 -4.03 -16.88
C ASN A 54 1.71 -5.03 -16.78
N THR A 55 0.99 -5.01 -15.65
CA THR A 55 -0.08 -5.98 -15.36
C THR A 55 -1.18 -5.99 -16.43
N ARG A 56 -1.60 -4.83 -16.93
CA ARG A 56 -2.66 -4.73 -17.93
C ARG A 56 -2.23 -5.36 -19.26
N PHE A 57 -1.00 -5.09 -19.69
CA PHE A 57 -0.46 -5.67 -20.91
C PHE A 57 -0.45 -7.20 -20.85
N VAL A 58 -0.03 -7.78 -19.74
CA VAL A 58 -0.03 -9.23 -19.52
C VAL A 58 -1.45 -9.79 -19.51
N ALA A 59 -2.39 -9.11 -18.85
CA ALA A 59 -3.81 -9.50 -18.81
C ALA A 59 -4.45 -9.50 -20.20
N ASP A 60 -4.17 -8.48 -21.02
CA ASP A 60 -4.68 -8.37 -22.38
C ASP A 60 -4.09 -9.45 -23.30
N ALA A 61 -2.79 -9.77 -23.16
CA ALA A 61 -2.14 -10.87 -23.87
C ALA A 61 -2.74 -12.23 -23.49
N LEU A 62 -2.98 -12.47 -22.20
CA LEU A 62 -3.64 -13.68 -21.71
C LEU A 62 -5.06 -13.83 -22.27
N ALA A 63 -5.84 -12.75 -22.27
CA ALA A 63 -7.19 -12.74 -22.85
C ALA A 63 -7.17 -13.12 -24.34
N LYS A 64 -6.24 -12.55 -25.10
CA LYS A 64 -6.06 -12.86 -26.52
C LYS A 64 -5.67 -14.32 -26.74
N PHE A 65 -4.75 -14.85 -25.94
CA PHE A 65 -4.34 -16.26 -26.01
C PHE A 65 -5.52 -17.19 -25.73
N LEU A 66 -6.32 -16.91 -24.70
CA LEU A 66 -7.49 -17.69 -24.32
C LEU A 66 -8.71 -17.45 -25.23
N LYS A 67 -8.62 -16.51 -26.18
CA LYS A 67 -9.72 -16.10 -27.08
C LYS A 67 -10.97 -15.64 -26.33
N ILE A 68 -10.77 -14.89 -25.24
CA ILE A 68 -11.83 -14.29 -24.43
C ILE A 68 -11.73 -12.75 -24.47
N HIS A 69 -12.78 -12.08 -24.02
CA HIS A 69 -12.75 -10.62 -23.89
C HIS A 69 -11.78 -10.20 -22.77
N ALA A 70 -11.06 -9.06 -22.98
CA ALA A 70 -10.17 -8.50 -21.96
C ALA A 70 -10.84 -8.26 -20.60
N ARG A 71 -12.13 -7.92 -20.58
CA ARG A 71 -12.93 -7.76 -19.35
C ARG A 71 -13.12 -9.04 -18.53
N GLU A 72 -12.92 -10.19 -19.15
CA GLU A 72 -13.01 -11.51 -18.50
C GLU A 72 -11.70 -11.86 -17.76
N VAL A 73 -10.63 -11.08 -17.97
CA VAL A 73 -9.40 -11.19 -17.18
C VAL A 73 -9.38 -10.13 -16.10
N SER A 74 -9.13 -10.53 -14.87
CA SER A 74 -9.06 -9.68 -13.69
C SER A 74 -7.82 -9.99 -12.86
N PHE A 75 -7.48 -9.09 -11.95
CA PHE A 75 -6.35 -9.19 -11.02
C PHE A 75 -6.65 -8.43 -9.73
N ALA A 76 -5.93 -8.77 -8.66
CA ALA A 76 -6.15 -8.15 -7.35
C ALA A 76 -5.55 -6.75 -7.21
N GLY A 77 -4.52 -6.44 -8.00
CA GLY A 77 -3.88 -5.13 -8.02
C GLY A 77 -2.88 -5.03 -9.17
N GLN A 78 -2.45 -3.82 -9.48
CA GLN A 78 -1.37 -3.61 -10.43
C GLN A 78 -0.02 -3.82 -9.75
N LYS A 79 0.96 -4.32 -10.50
CA LYS A 79 2.34 -4.47 -10.07
C LYS A 79 3.24 -3.64 -10.96
N ASP A 80 4.27 -3.10 -10.34
CA ASP A 80 5.28 -2.28 -10.99
C ASP A 80 5.89 -3.00 -12.20
N LYS A 81 6.09 -2.25 -13.29
CA LYS A 81 6.78 -2.71 -14.48
C LYS A 81 8.27 -2.95 -14.23
N HIS A 82 8.90 -2.07 -13.43
CA HIS A 82 10.32 -2.08 -13.14
C HIS A 82 10.67 -2.92 -11.90
N ALA A 83 10.02 -4.09 -11.80
CA ALA A 83 10.23 -5.06 -10.74
C ALA A 83 10.04 -6.47 -11.29
N VAL A 84 10.61 -7.44 -10.61
CA VAL A 84 10.28 -8.85 -10.82
C VAL A 84 9.10 -9.19 -9.93
N THR A 85 8.00 -9.64 -10.51
CA THR A 85 6.78 -9.87 -9.74
C THR A 85 6.14 -11.21 -10.08
N GLU A 86 5.75 -11.95 -9.04
CA GLU A 86 4.84 -13.08 -9.18
C GLU A 86 3.43 -12.60 -8.86
N GLN A 87 2.56 -12.67 -9.84
CA GLN A 87 1.22 -12.12 -9.79
C GLN A 87 0.18 -13.14 -10.25
N TRP A 88 -0.99 -13.11 -9.59
CA TRP A 88 -2.14 -13.90 -9.98
C TRP A 88 -3.06 -13.12 -10.92
N LEU A 89 -3.32 -13.68 -12.09
CA LEU A 89 -4.39 -13.25 -12.98
C LEU A 89 -5.55 -14.26 -12.89
N CYS A 90 -6.77 -13.79 -13.12
CA CYS A 90 -7.96 -14.61 -13.11
C CYS A 90 -8.71 -14.43 -14.42
N ALA A 91 -8.81 -15.50 -15.20
CA ALA A 91 -9.54 -15.52 -16.47
C ALA A 91 -10.85 -16.31 -16.33
N ARG A 92 -11.96 -15.76 -16.77
CA ARG A 92 -13.23 -16.52 -16.85
C ARG A 92 -13.25 -17.29 -18.17
N VAL A 93 -13.16 -18.62 -18.08
CA VAL A 93 -13.18 -19.54 -19.20
C VAL A 93 -14.23 -20.62 -18.91
N PRO A 94 -15.48 -20.46 -19.40
CA PRO A 94 -16.53 -21.44 -19.20
C PRO A 94 -16.15 -22.79 -19.78
N GLY A 95 -16.67 -23.86 -19.19
CA GLY A 95 -16.41 -25.24 -19.60
C GLY A 95 -15.54 -26.00 -18.59
N LYS A 96 -15.41 -27.30 -18.82
CA LYS A 96 -14.65 -28.19 -17.91
C LYS A 96 -13.21 -28.42 -18.37
N GLU A 97 -12.94 -28.22 -19.67
CA GLU A 97 -11.60 -28.42 -20.22
C GLU A 97 -10.65 -27.33 -19.71
N MET A 98 -9.45 -27.74 -19.31
CA MET A 98 -8.39 -26.84 -18.90
C MET A 98 -7.56 -26.46 -20.12
N PRO A 99 -7.50 -25.17 -20.53
CA PRO A 99 -6.58 -24.75 -21.58
C PRO A 99 -5.14 -25.06 -21.20
N ASP A 100 -4.34 -25.44 -22.20
CA ASP A 100 -2.90 -25.61 -22.00
C ASP A 100 -2.19 -24.25 -21.96
N LEU A 101 -2.03 -23.72 -20.74
CA LEU A 101 -1.36 -22.44 -20.50
C LEU A 101 0.18 -22.55 -20.55
N SER A 102 0.75 -23.76 -20.67
CA SER A 102 2.18 -23.92 -20.90
C SER A 102 2.60 -23.38 -22.29
N ALA A 103 1.65 -23.34 -23.23
CA ALA A 103 1.84 -22.75 -24.56
C ALA A 103 1.74 -21.21 -24.59
N PHE A 104 1.34 -20.57 -23.49
CA PHE A 104 1.33 -19.11 -23.40
C PHE A 104 2.74 -18.57 -23.32
N GLN A 105 3.15 -17.85 -24.35
CA GLN A 105 4.46 -17.22 -24.43
C GLN A 105 4.32 -15.71 -24.58
N LEU A 106 4.96 -15.00 -23.68
CA LEU A 106 5.07 -13.54 -23.69
C LEU A 106 6.43 -13.16 -23.17
N GLU A 107 7.15 -12.32 -23.92
CA GLU A 107 8.48 -11.85 -23.52
C GLU A 107 8.43 -11.21 -22.13
N GLY A 108 9.37 -11.55 -21.26
CA GLY A 108 9.44 -11.10 -19.88
C GLY A 108 8.39 -11.74 -18.95
N CYS A 109 7.64 -12.75 -19.41
CA CYS A 109 6.64 -13.44 -18.62
C CYS A 109 6.83 -14.96 -18.66
N GLN A 110 6.56 -15.61 -17.52
CA GLN A 110 6.54 -17.06 -17.39
C GLN A 110 5.33 -17.50 -16.57
N VAL A 111 4.54 -18.43 -17.09
CA VAL A 111 3.48 -19.10 -16.32
C VAL A 111 4.14 -20.07 -15.35
N LEU A 112 3.89 -19.90 -14.05
CA LEU A 112 4.42 -20.75 -12.99
C LEU A 112 3.46 -21.89 -12.66
N GLU A 113 2.19 -21.56 -12.51
CA GLU A 113 1.12 -22.50 -12.20
C GLU A 113 -0.24 -21.96 -12.65
N TYR A 114 -1.22 -22.85 -12.81
CA TYR A 114 -2.60 -22.46 -13.07
C TYR A 114 -3.57 -23.55 -12.60
N ALA A 115 -4.73 -23.12 -12.13
CA ALA A 115 -5.78 -24.03 -11.65
C ALA A 115 -7.16 -23.43 -11.79
N ARG A 116 -8.18 -24.27 -11.84
CA ARG A 116 -9.60 -23.85 -11.79
C ARG A 116 -9.93 -23.24 -10.44
N HIS A 117 -10.87 -22.28 -10.46
CA HIS A 117 -11.35 -21.60 -9.27
C HIS A 117 -12.82 -21.21 -9.44
N LYS A 118 -13.56 -21.19 -8.34
CA LYS A 118 -15.00 -20.91 -8.36
C LYS A 118 -15.34 -19.44 -8.51
N ARG A 119 -14.47 -18.55 -8.05
CA ARG A 119 -14.76 -17.12 -7.92
C ARG A 119 -13.82 -16.25 -8.74
N LYS A 120 -14.36 -15.12 -9.21
CA LYS A 120 -13.56 -14.07 -9.83
C LYS A 120 -12.62 -13.42 -8.80
N LEU A 121 -11.34 -13.29 -9.13
CA LEU A 121 -10.42 -12.48 -8.35
C LEU A 121 -10.76 -10.99 -8.55
N ARG A 122 -11.05 -10.29 -7.44
CA ARG A 122 -11.43 -8.87 -7.46
C ARG A 122 -10.27 -8.00 -7.03
N LEU A 123 -10.32 -6.73 -7.39
CA LEU A 123 -9.36 -5.73 -6.91
C LEU A 123 -9.35 -5.72 -5.37
N GLY A 124 -8.14 -5.73 -4.80
CA GLY A 124 -7.93 -5.77 -3.36
C GLY A 124 -8.11 -7.14 -2.70
N ALA A 125 -8.49 -8.16 -3.47
CA ALA A 125 -8.76 -9.51 -2.94
C ALA A 125 -7.48 -10.34 -2.81
N LEU A 126 -6.47 -9.80 -2.12
CA LEU A 126 -5.27 -10.56 -1.73
C LEU A 126 -4.96 -10.30 -0.26
N LYS A 127 -4.30 -11.25 0.38
CA LYS A 127 -3.90 -11.15 1.78
C LYS A 127 -2.74 -10.17 1.96
N GLY A 128 -1.75 -10.25 1.07
CA GLY A 128 -0.58 -9.40 1.13
C GLY A 128 0.44 -9.70 0.04
N ASN A 129 1.65 -9.20 0.24
CA ASN A 129 2.77 -9.42 -0.67
C ASN A 129 4.04 -9.70 0.15
N ALA A 130 4.84 -10.66 -0.31
CA ALA A 130 6.20 -10.86 0.15
C ALA A 130 7.14 -10.02 -0.73
N PHE A 131 8.10 -9.36 -0.09
CA PHE A 131 9.08 -8.51 -0.75
C PHE A 131 10.49 -9.05 -0.50
N THR A 132 11.31 -9.02 -1.54
CA THR A 132 12.77 -9.12 -1.45
C THR A 132 13.35 -7.90 -2.13
N LEU A 133 14.01 -7.06 -1.37
CA LEU A 133 14.60 -5.81 -1.83
C LEU A 133 16.11 -5.87 -1.68
N VAL A 134 16.84 -5.36 -2.67
CA VAL A 134 18.29 -5.15 -2.57
C VAL A 134 18.54 -3.65 -2.63
N LEU A 135 19.06 -3.11 -1.53
CA LEU A 135 19.56 -1.73 -1.47
C LEU A 135 21.04 -1.74 -1.80
N ARG A 136 21.43 -0.92 -2.78
CA ARG A 136 22.82 -0.80 -3.22
C ARG A 136 23.40 0.57 -2.88
N GLU A 137 24.72 0.66 -2.87
CA GLU A 137 25.46 1.91 -2.58
C GLU A 137 25.03 2.55 -1.24
N VAL A 138 24.76 1.72 -0.25
CA VAL A 138 24.37 2.18 1.10
C VAL A 138 25.55 2.90 1.74
N SER A 139 25.37 4.18 2.09
CA SER A 139 26.46 5.02 2.61
C SER A 139 26.69 4.91 4.12
N ASN A 140 25.74 4.42 4.90
CA ASN A 140 25.83 4.30 6.36
C ASN A 140 25.21 2.98 6.83
N ARG A 141 26.03 1.93 6.80
CA ARG A 141 25.61 0.58 7.18
C ARG A 141 25.11 0.51 8.61
N ASP A 142 25.80 1.13 9.55
CA ASP A 142 25.45 1.03 10.97
C ASP A 142 24.11 1.71 11.27
N ASP A 143 23.80 2.84 10.63
CA ASP A 143 22.50 3.49 10.75
C ASP A 143 21.38 2.60 10.19
N VAL A 144 21.59 1.97 9.02
CA VAL A 144 20.61 1.05 8.42
C VAL A 144 20.39 -0.18 9.29
N GLU A 145 21.45 -0.76 9.84
CA GLU A 145 21.39 -1.92 10.74
C GLU A 145 20.54 -1.60 11.98
N GLN A 146 20.82 -0.47 12.63
CA GLN A 146 20.06 -0.05 13.81
C GLN A 146 18.59 0.22 13.47
N ARG A 147 18.31 0.87 12.33
CA ARG A 147 16.93 1.12 11.87
C ARG A 147 16.17 -0.16 11.58
N LEU A 148 16.79 -1.17 10.97
CA LEU A 148 16.17 -2.48 10.74
C LEU A 148 15.75 -3.14 12.07
N ILE A 149 16.62 -3.07 13.10
CA ILE A 149 16.31 -3.55 14.44
C ILE A 149 15.13 -2.78 15.03
N ASP A 150 15.13 -1.45 14.94
CA ASP A 150 14.06 -0.60 15.48
C ASP A 150 12.72 -0.85 14.77
N ILE A 151 12.74 -1.04 13.45
CA ILE A 151 11.54 -1.36 12.64
C ILE A 151 10.92 -2.70 13.06
N CYS A 152 11.72 -3.71 13.40
CA CYS A 152 11.19 -4.98 13.93
C CYS A 152 10.32 -4.77 15.18
N VAL A 153 10.69 -3.81 16.03
CA VAL A 153 10.00 -3.53 17.29
C VAL A 153 8.85 -2.53 17.12
N LYS A 154 9.15 -1.39 16.49
CA LYS A 154 8.26 -0.22 16.45
C LYS A 154 7.48 -0.07 15.14
N GLY A 155 7.82 -0.85 14.10
CA GLY A 155 7.21 -0.72 12.77
C GLY A 155 7.65 0.53 12.03
N VAL A 156 6.85 0.93 11.05
CA VAL A 156 7.01 2.13 10.23
C VAL A 156 5.68 2.85 10.07
N PRO A 157 5.65 4.15 9.76
CA PRO A 157 4.41 4.85 9.43
C PRO A 157 3.77 4.25 8.18
N ASN A 158 2.46 4.03 8.23
CA ASN A 158 1.71 3.44 7.12
C ASN A 158 1.26 4.49 6.10
N TYR A 159 2.15 5.39 5.73
CA TYR A 159 1.88 6.45 4.77
C TYR A 159 1.52 5.94 3.39
N PHE A 160 0.73 6.73 2.68
CA PHE A 160 0.64 6.62 1.24
C PHE A 160 1.87 7.26 0.60
N GLY A 161 2.57 6.52 -0.24
CA GLY A 161 3.76 6.99 -0.91
C GLY A 161 3.48 7.97 -2.07
N ALA A 162 4.55 8.56 -2.62
CA ALA A 162 4.49 9.59 -3.66
C ALA A 162 3.67 9.16 -4.90
N GLN A 163 3.71 7.90 -5.28
CA GLN A 163 2.92 7.35 -6.40
C GLN A 163 1.42 7.63 -6.30
N ARG A 164 0.87 7.65 -5.07
CA ARG A 164 -0.55 7.95 -4.82
C ARG A 164 -0.92 9.35 -5.29
N PHE A 165 0.03 10.26 -5.24
CA PHE A 165 -0.18 11.67 -5.53
C PHE A 165 0.10 12.04 -7.00
N GLY A 166 0.55 11.07 -7.81
CA GLY A 166 0.90 11.26 -9.22
C GLY A 166 2.28 11.89 -9.40
N ILE A 167 2.79 11.90 -10.62
CA ILE A 167 4.10 12.49 -10.95
C ILE A 167 4.12 13.95 -10.50
N GLY A 168 5.09 14.31 -9.66
CA GLY A 168 5.20 15.65 -9.09
C GLY A 168 3.98 16.11 -8.29
N GLY A 169 3.19 15.18 -7.74
CA GLY A 169 1.97 15.50 -6.98
C GLY A 169 0.77 15.91 -7.84
N SER A 170 0.78 15.61 -9.14
CA SER A 170 -0.24 16.07 -10.11
C SER A 170 -1.67 15.70 -9.74
N ASN A 171 -1.89 14.53 -9.11
CA ASN A 171 -3.23 14.12 -8.65
C ASN A 171 -3.71 14.98 -7.47
N LEU A 172 -2.83 15.30 -6.53
CA LEU A 172 -3.17 16.16 -5.40
C LEU A 172 -3.42 17.60 -5.86
N GLN A 173 -2.56 18.12 -6.76
CA GLN A 173 -2.78 19.44 -7.36
C GLN A 173 -4.09 19.50 -8.17
N GLY A 174 -4.44 18.41 -8.86
CA GLY A 174 -5.73 18.28 -9.55
C GLY A 174 -6.90 18.34 -8.58
N ALA A 175 -6.82 17.64 -7.45
CA ALA A 175 -7.83 17.67 -6.40
C ALA A 175 -7.98 19.08 -5.79
N LEU A 176 -6.88 19.76 -5.48
CA LEU A 176 -6.90 21.13 -4.94
C LEU A 176 -7.57 22.10 -5.91
N ARG A 177 -7.18 22.09 -7.19
CA ARG A 177 -7.84 22.93 -8.21
C ARG A 177 -9.33 22.62 -8.33
N TRP A 178 -9.70 21.36 -8.30
CA TRP A 178 -11.12 20.95 -8.32
C TRP A 178 -11.89 21.42 -7.10
N ALA A 179 -11.28 21.33 -5.91
CA ALA A 179 -11.86 21.85 -4.68
C ALA A 179 -12.14 23.37 -4.77
N GLN A 180 -11.20 24.13 -5.29
CA GLN A 180 -11.27 25.60 -5.41
C GLN A 180 -12.22 26.09 -6.51
N THR A 181 -12.19 25.45 -7.68
CA THR A 181 -12.95 25.92 -8.84
C THR A 181 -14.36 25.38 -8.91
N ASN A 182 -14.65 24.31 -8.20
CA ASN A 182 -15.94 23.61 -8.23
C ASN A 182 -16.38 23.14 -9.64
N THR A 183 -15.44 23.08 -10.58
CA THR A 183 -15.73 22.67 -11.96
C THR A 183 -15.93 21.15 -12.04
N PRO A 184 -17.03 20.68 -12.66
CA PRO A 184 -17.31 19.24 -12.75
C PRO A 184 -16.20 18.47 -13.50
N VAL A 185 -15.69 17.40 -12.90
CA VAL A 185 -14.72 16.49 -13.54
C VAL A 185 -15.47 15.34 -14.20
N ARG A 186 -15.51 15.33 -15.54
CA ARG A 186 -16.23 14.31 -16.33
C ARG A 186 -15.47 12.99 -16.44
N ASP A 187 -14.15 13.04 -16.46
CA ASP A 187 -13.30 11.86 -16.56
C ASP A 187 -13.34 11.08 -15.22
N ARG A 188 -13.90 9.89 -15.27
CA ARG A 188 -14.08 9.02 -14.10
C ARG A 188 -12.75 8.59 -13.46
N ASN A 189 -11.73 8.35 -14.28
CA ASN A 189 -10.41 7.94 -13.77
C ASN A 189 -9.72 9.09 -13.05
N LYS A 190 -9.68 10.28 -13.66
CA LYS A 190 -9.15 11.48 -13.02
C LYS A 190 -9.87 11.78 -11.71
N ARG A 191 -11.22 11.72 -11.72
CA ARG A 191 -12.03 11.92 -10.53
C ARG A 191 -11.62 10.96 -9.41
N SER A 192 -11.50 9.67 -9.73
CA SER A 192 -11.10 8.64 -8.78
C SER A 192 -9.69 8.87 -8.21
N PHE A 193 -8.72 9.17 -9.07
CA PHE A 193 -7.34 9.43 -8.65
C PHE A 193 -7.22 10.69 -7.79
N TRP A 194 -7.92 11.76 -8.14
CA TRP A 194 -7.86 13.01 -7.39
C TRP A 194 -8.51 12.90 -6.01
N LEU A 195 -9.69 12.24 -5.90
CA LEU A 195 -10.32 11.99 -4.61
C LEU A 195 -9.47 11.05 -3.73
N SER A 196 -8.87 10.04 -4.34
CA SER A 196 -7.95 9.14 -3.64
C SER A 196 -6.71 9.87 -3.12
N ALA A 197 -6.11 10.76 -3.92
CA ALA A 197 -4.98 11.59 -3.51
C ALA A 197 -5.36 12.54 -2.37
N ALA A 198 -6.51 13.21 -2.47
CA ALA A 198 -7.00 14.13 -1.44
C ALA A 198 -7.13 13.45 -0.08
N ARG A 199 -7.88 12.33 -0.01
CA ARG A 199 -8.08 11.63 1.28
C ARG A 199 -6.78 11.01 1.82
N SER A 200 -5.88 10.56 0.94
CA SER A 200 -4.59 10.00 1.33
C SER A 200 -3.64 11.05 1.90
N ALA A 201 -3.64 12.28 1.35
CA ALA A 201 -2.86 13.38 1.88
C ALA A 201 -3.34 13.80 3.28
N LEU A 202 -4.64 13.87 3.50
CA LEU A 202 -5.20 14.17 4.82
C LEU A 202 -4.86 13.07 5.84
N PHE A 203 -4.94 11.79 5.46
CA PHE A 203 -4.48 10.68 6.30
C PHE A 203 -3.01 10.82 6.67
N ASN A 204 -2.14 11.05 5.68
CA ASN A 204 -0.72 11.20 5.93
C ASN A 204 -0.43 12.36 6.90
N GLN A 205 -1.15 13.46 6.79
CA GLN A 205 -1.01 14.61 7.69
C GLN A 205 -1.44 14.26 9.12
N ILE A 206 -2.57 13.56 9.31
CA ILE A 206 -3.00 13.09 10.64
C ILE A 206 -1.93 12.21 11.28
N VAL A 207 -1.40 11.24 10.53
CA VAL A 207 -0.34 10.36 11.02
C VAL A 207 0.93 11.14 11.35
N ALA A 208 1.36 12.05 10.48
CA ALA A 208 2.54 12.88 10.71
C ALA A 208 2.42 13.72 11.99
N GLU A 209 1.26 14.31 12.25
CA GLU A 209 1.01 15.06 13.49
C GLU A 209 0.99 14.14 14.73
N ARG A 210 0.46 12.92 14.60
CA ARG A 210 0.48 11.94 15.70
C ARG A 210 1.91 11.49 16.03
N LEU A 211 2.77 11.32 15.03
CA LEU A 211 4.19 10.94 15.22
C LEU A 211 5.03 12.00 15.94
N LYS A 212 4.57 13.24 16.00
CA LYS A 212 5.22 14.31 16.78
C LYS A 212 4.97 14.18 18.27
N LYS A 213 3.99 13.38 18.70
CA LYS A 213 3.76 13.07 20.11
C LYS A 213 4.84 12.14 20.64
N ALA A 214 5.08 12.16 21.96
CA ALA A 214 6.13 11.38 22.62
C ALA A 214 5.98 9.87 22.42
N ASP A 215 4.73 9.36 22.35
CA ASP A 215 4.43 7.97 22.10
C ASP A 215 3.27 7.86 21.10
N VAL A 216 3.59 7.49 19.86
CA VAL A 216 2.61 7.29 18.79
C VAL A 216 1.66 6.13 19.07
N ASN A 217 2.10 5.14 19.84
CA ASN A 217 1.33 3.96 20.22
C ASN A 217 0.52 4.14 21.51
N GLN A 218 0.56 5.32 22.12
CA GLN A 218 -0.28 5.59 23.28
C GLN A 218 -1.74 5.69 22.85
N VAL A 219 -2.57 4.76 23.37
CA VAL A 219 -4.02 4.81 23.17
C VAL A 219 -4.60 5.99 23.95
N VAL A 220 -5.37 6.82 23.25
CA VAL A 220 -6.09 7.94 23.88
C VAL A 220 -7.60 7.68 23.82
N ASP A 221 -8.34 8.40 24.67
CA ASP A 221 -9.80 8.27 24.74
C ASP A 221 -10.45 8.63 23.39
N GLY A 222 -11.26 7.70 22.89
CA GLY A 222 -11.95 7.84 21.62
C GLY A 222 -11.14 7.36 20.38
N ASP A 223 -9.94 6.82 20.54
CA ASP A 223 -9.21 6.19 19.44
C ASP A 223 -10.04 5.05 18.80
N ALA A 224 -10.02 4.98 17.49
CA ALA A 224 -10.57 3.84 16.75
C ALA A 224 -9.47 2.78 16.57
N LEU A 225 -9.67 1.62 17.18
CA LEU A 225 -8.73 0.52 17.22
C LEU A 225 -9.17 -0.60 16.29
N GLN A 226 -8.28 -1.10 15.47
CA GLN A 226 -8.52 -2.17 14.51
C GLN A 226 -7.86 -3.45 14.96
N LEU A 227 -8.56 -4.58 14.86
CA LEU A 227 -7.95 -5.90 15.04
C LEU A 227 -6.91 -6.14 13.94
N ALA A 228 -5.72 -6.58 14.32
CA ALA A 228 -4.66 -6.88 13.38
C ALA A 228 -5.12 -7.88 12.30
N GLY A 229 -4.88 -7.55 11.04
CA GLY A 229 -5.28 -8.37 9.90
C GLY A 229 -6.79 -8.38 9.57
N ARG A 230 -7.59 -7.52 10.20
CA ARG A 230 -9.03 -7.39 9.93
C ARG A 230 -9.42 -5.96 9.58
N GLY A 231 -10.56 -5.78 8.88
CA GLY A 231 -11.08 -4.47 8.53
C GLY A 231 -11.98 -3.81 9.60
N SER A 232 -12.44 -4.59 10.59
CA SER A 232 -13.32 -4.10 11.65
C SER A 232 -12.55 -3.31 12.71
N TRP A 233 -13.17 -2.28 13.25
CA TRP A 233 -12.63 -1.42 14.29
C TRP A 233 -13.71 -1.08 15.32
N PHE A 234 -13.27 -0.64 16.49
CA PHE A 234 -14.12 -0.16 17.59
C PHE A 234 -13.48 1.04 18.28
N VAL A 235 -14.25 1.75 19.08
CA VAL A 235 -13.81 2.97 19.76
C VAL A 235 -13.35 2.66 21.18
N ALA A 236 -12.17 3.15 21.56
CA ALA A 236 -11.64 3.04 22.92
C ALA A 236 -12.42 3.94 23.87
N THR A 237 -12.74 3.42 25.06
CA THR A 237 -13.31 4.18 26.17
C THR A 237 -12.28 4.40 27.26
N THR A 238 -12.48 5.44 28.08
CA THR A 238 -11.54 5.79 29.16
C THR A 238 -11.30 4.63 30.13
N GLU A 239 -12.33 3.85 30.41
CA GLU A 239 -12.30 2.74 31.37
C GLU A 239 -11.44 1.57 30.86
N GLU A 240 -11.29 1.43 29.55
CA GLU A 240 -10.60 0.30 28.90
C GLU A 240 -9.16 0.62 28.51
N LEU A 241 -8.70 1.86 28.64
CA LEU A 241 -7.42 2.33 28.09
C LEU A 241 -6.22 1.45 28.49
N ALA A 242 -6.17 1.03 29.75
CA ALA A 242 -5.05 0.21 30.24
C ALA A 242 -4.98 -1.16 29.54
N GLU A 243 -6.11 -1.85 29.40
CA GLU A 243 -6.20 -3.13 28.71
C GLU A 243 -5.97 -2.98 27.21
N LEU A 244 -6.55 -1.96 26.58
CA LEU A 244 -6.37 -1.70 25.16
C LEU A 244 -4.92 -1.32 24.84
N GLN A 245 -4.25 -0.57 25.74
CA GLN A 245 -2.83 -0.27 25.60
C GLN A 245 -1.97 -1.54 25.61
N ARG A 246 -2.25 -2.47 26.51
CA ARG A 246 -1.57 -3.78 26.54
C ARG A 246 -1.71 -4.51 25.21
N ARG A 247 -2.94 -4.56 24.67
CA ARG A 247 -3.22 -5.24 23.39
C ARG A 247 -2.58 -4.55 22.19
N VAL A 248 -2.44 -3.23 22.22
CA VAL A 248 -1.68 -2.46 21.20
C VAL A 248 -0.19 -2.79 21.29
N ASN A 249 0.37 -2.84 22.50
CA ASN A 249 1.76 -3.22 22.72
C ASN A 249 2.05 -4.66 22.24
N ASP A 250 1.10 -5.57 22.43
CA ASP A 250 1.16 -6.96 21.97
C ASP A 250 0.87 -7.11 20.45
N LYS A 251 0.62 -5.99 19.74
CA LYS A 251 0.29 -5.95 18.31
C LYS A 251 -0.99 -6.71 17.92
N GLU A 252 -1.87 -6.96 18.87
CA GLU A 252 -3.21 -7.53 18.63
C GLU A 252 -4.15 -6.46 18.05
N LEU A 253 -3.97 -5.23 18.47
CA LEU A 253 -4.72 -4.06 18.03
C LEU A 253 -3.80 -3.03 17.39
N MET A 254 -4.35 -2.34 16.39
CA MET A 254 -3.69 -1.24 15.70
C MET A 254 -4.47 0.05 15.94
N ILE A 255 -3.79 1.11 16.37
CA ILE A 255 -4.38 2.45 16.37
C ILE A 255 -4.54 2.89 14.91
N THR A 256 -5.70 3.41 14.57
CA THR A 256 -5.99 3.87 13.21
C THR A 256 -6.05 5.38 13.12
N ALA A 257 -5.86 5.92 11.92
CA ALA A 257 -6.16 7.30 11.58
C ALA A 257 -7.27 7.38 10.53
N ALA A 258 -7.96 8.52 10.49
CA ALA A 258 -9.02 8.75 9.52
C ALA A 258 -8.46 8.84 8.09
N LEU A 259 -9.19 8.23 7.17
CA LEU A 259 -9.27 8.64 5.78
C LEU A 259 -10.49 9.54 5.67
N PRO A 260 -10.34 10.89 5.79
CA PRO A 260 -11.47 11.79 5.90
C PRO A 260 -12.43 11.71 4.72
N GLY A 261 -13.69 11.97 4.96
CA GLY A 261 -14.76 11.95 3.97
C GLY A 261 -16.09 12.39 4.56
N SER A 262 -17.18 12.03 3.90
CA SER A 262 -18.52 12.23 4.39
C SER A 262 -18.86 11.24 5.50
N GLY A 263 -19.71 11.67 6.44
CA GLY A 263 -20.12 10.88 7.59
C GLY A 263 -19.16 10.99 8.78
N GLU A 264 -19.34 10.12 9.75
CA GLU A 264 -18.49 10.07 10.95
C GLU A 264 -17.12 9.46 10.64
N TRP A 265 -16.07 10.02 11.24
CA TRP A 265 -14.70 9.53 11.03
C TRP A 265 -14.37 8.27 11.84
N GLY A 266 -15.21 7.94 12.81
CA GLY A 266 -15.07 6.75 13.63
C GLY A 266 -14.38 6.98 14.97
N THR A 267 -13.49 7.96 15.10
CA THR A 267 -12.96 8.43 16.39
C THR A 267 -13.96 9.27 17.14
N GLN A 268 -13.77 9.40 18.45
CA GLN A 268 -14.60 10.21 19.34
C GLN A 268 -13.72 11.03 20.29
N ARG A 269 -14.32 11.97 21.00
CA ARG A 269 -13.72 12.74 22.11
C ARG A 269 -12.31 13.28 21.79
N GLU A 270 -11.30 12.93 22.59
CA GLU A 270 -9.93 13.44 22.45
C GLU A 270 -9.32 13.09 21.09
N ALA A 271 -9.47 11.82 20.65
CA ALA A 271 -8.93 11.36 19.39
C ALA A 271 -9.55 12.06 18.18
N LEU A 272 -10.87 12.30 18.19
CA LEU A 272 -11.56 13.03 17.12
C LEU A 272 -11.10 14.49 17.08
N ALA A 273 -11.02 15.14 18.23
CA ALA A 273 -10.55 16.53 18.31
C ALA A 273 -9.12 16.66 17.75
N PHE A 274 -8.26 15.68 18.04
CA PHE A 274 -6.91 15.65 17.52
C PHE A 274 -6.90 15.51 15.99
N GLU A 275 -7.64 14.54 15.42
CA GLU A 275 -7.69 14.32 13.97
C GLU A 275 -8.23 15.54 13.23
N GLN A 276 -9.28 16.16 13.74
CA GLN A 276 -9.87 17.38 13.18
C GLN A 276 -8.88 18.56 13.22
N ALA A 277 -8.17 18.73 14.33
CA ALA A 277 -7.15 19.77 14.47
C ALA A 277 -5.99 19.57 13.50
N ALA A 278 -5.55 18.31 13.31
CA ALA A 278 -4.44 17.97 12.41
C ALA A 278 -4.69 18.41 10.96
N VAL A 279 -5.93 18.43 10.50
CA VAL A 279 -6.30 18.80 9.12
C VAL A 279 -7.17 20.06 9.04
N ALA A 280 -7.22 20.83 10.09
CA ALA A 280 -8.09 22.02 10.18
C ALA A 280 -7.80 23.08 9.09
N ALA A 281 -6.56 23.16 8.62
CA ALA A 281 -6.16 24.09 7.54
C ALA A 281 -6.62 23.63 6.14
N GLU A 282 -6.99 22.36 5.97
CA GLU A 282 -7.26 21.75 4.65
C GLU A 282 -8.78 21.67 4.37
N THR A 283 -9.48 22.77 4.64
CA THR A 283 -10.94 22.86 4.52
C THR A 283 -11.47 22.57 3.11
N GLU A 284 -10.75 23.01 2.09
CA GLU A 284 -11.14 22.84 0.69
C GLU A 284 -11.15 21.34 0.28
N LEU A 285 -10.12 20.59 0.67
CA LEU A 285 -10.04 19.15 0.39
C LEU A 285 -11.12 18.38 1.16
N GLN A 286 -11.36 18.75 2.42
CA GLN A 286 -12.43 18.13 3.21
C GLN A 286 -13.81 18.40 2.60
N ALA A 287 -14.08 19.63 2.18
CA ALA A 287 -15.33 20.00 1.51
C ALA A 287 -15.51 19.26 0.18
N LEU A 288 -14.43 19.10 -0.60
CA LEU A 288 -14.45 18.30 -1.84
C LEU A 288 -14.88 16.86 -1.55
N LEU A 289 -14.28 16.19 -0.57
CA LEU A 289 -14.59 14.80 -0.24
C LEU A 289 -16.05 14.62 0.21
N VAL A 290 -16.57 15.55 1.00
CA VAL A 290 -17.98 15.54 1.44
C VAL A 290 -18.93 15.78 0.25
N ARG A 291 -18.65 16.77 -0.59
CA ARG A 291 -19.44 17.08 -1.79
C ARG A 291 -19.51 15.91 -2.74
N GLU A 292 -18.41 15.22 -2.95
CA GLU A 292 -18.31 14.05 -3.85
C GLU A 292 -18.76 12.75 -3.18
N LYS A 293 -19.30 12.83 -1.94
CA LYS A 293 -19.83 11.69 -1.18
C LYS A 293 -18.82 10.55 -0.99
N VAL A 294 -17.56 10.91 -0.79
CA VAL A 294 -16.52 9.94 -0.44
C VAL A 294 -16.72 9.59 1.03
N GLU A 295 -17.08 8.34 1.31
CA GLU A 295 -17.27 7.89 2.69
C GLU A 295 -15.96 7.91 3.47
N ALA A 296 -16.01 8.35 4.73
CA ALA A 296 -14.89 8.26 5.64
C ALA A 296 -14.55 6.79 5.91
N ALA A 297 -13.27 6.51 6.11
CA ALA A 297 -12.77 5.18 6.43
C ALA A 297 -11.63 5.28 7.46
N ARG A 298 -11.17 4.11 7.93
CA ARG A 298 -10.06 4.01 8.87
C ARG A 298 -8.92 3.20 8.27
N ARG A 299 -7.68 3.56 8.63
CA ARG A 299 -6.47 2.84 8.24
C ARG A 299 -5.50 2.82 9.42
N ALA A 300 -4.85 1.70 9.67
CA ALA A 300 -3.81 1.60 10.70
C ALA A 300 -2.72 2.64 10.46
N MET A 301 -2.31 3.35 11.52
CA MET A 301 -1.27 4.38 11.45
C MET A 301 0.12 3.80 11.25
N LEU A 302 0.40 2.67 11.89
CA LEU A 302 1.67 1.98 11.79
C LEU A 302 1.52 0.68 11.00
N LEU A 303 2.63 0.29 10.40
CA LEU A 303 2.81 -0.93 9.63
C LEU A 303 3.97 -1.72 10.23
N TYR A 304 3.74 -2.99 10.53
CA TYR A 304 4.77 -3.89 11.03
C TYR A 304 5.13 -4.90 9.93
N PRO A 305 6.31 -4.75 9.28
CA PRO A 305 6.78 -5.76 8.34
C PRO A 305 6.91 -7.10 9.04
N GLN A 306 6.21 -8.12 8.51
CA GLN A 306 6.26 -9.46 9.09
C GLN A 306 7.44 -10.23 8.53
N GLN A 307 8.03 -11.11 9.34
CA GLN A 307 9.18 -11.94 8.97
C GLN A 307 10.35 -11.11 8.42
N LEU A 308 10.55 -9.91 8.95
CA LEU A 308 11.63 -9.03 8.54
C LEU A 308 12.99 -9.69 8.83
N SER A 309 13.78 -9.86 7.79
CA SER A 309 15.13 -10.39 7.84
C SER A 309 16.00 -9.67 6.83
N TRP A 310 17.30 -9.63 7.07
CA TRP A 310 18.23 -9.01 6.14
C TRP A 310 19.59 -9.71 6.15
N ASN A 311 20.31 -9.53 5.04
CA ASN A 311 21.64 -10.08 4.85
C ASN A 311 22.48 -9.10 4.05
N TRP A 312 23.64 -8.71 4.57
CA TRP A 312 24.60 -7.90 3.86
C TRP A 312 25.42 -8.79 2.91
N TRP A 313 25.42 -8.46 1.63
CA TRP A 313 26.26 -9.14 0.64
C TRP A 313 27.70 -8.63 0.67
N ASP A 314 27.84 -7.32 0.95
CA ASP A 314 29.08 -6.58 1.14
C ASP A 314 28.83 -5.36 2.04
N ASP A 315 29.79 -4.45 2.17
CA ASP A 315 29.70 -3.30 3.07
C ASP A 315 28.67 -2.24 2.64
N VAL A 316 28.23 -2.27 1.38
CA VAL A 316 27.33 -1.26 0.76
C VAL A 316 26.08 -1.86 0.12
N THR A 317 25.90 -3.17 0.21
CA THR A 317 24.76 -3.88 -0.41
C THR A 317 24.04 -4.76 0.61
N VAL A 318 22.75 -4.51 0.83
CA VAL A 318 21.92 -5.30 1.74
C VAL A 318 20.68 -5.83 1.05
N GLU A 319 20.41 -7.12 1.22
CA GLU A 319 19.14 -7.75 0.87
C GLU A 319 18.23 -7.75 2.09
N ILE A 320 16.98 -7.30 1.89
CA ILE A 320 15.96 -7.20 2.94
C ILE A 320 14.73 -7.98 2.49
N ARG A 321 14.20 -8.82 3.35
CA ARG A 321 12.99 -9.64 3.09
C ARG A 321 11.94 -9.37 4.14
N PHE A 322 10.69 -9.20 3.72
CA PHE A 322 9.55 -9.03 4.61
C PHE A 322 8.23 -9.27 3.88
N TRP A 323 7.16 -9.45 4.66
CA TRP A 323 5.80 -9.52 4.14
C TRP A 323 4.98 -8.35 4.67
N LEU A 324 4.13 -7.78 3.81
CA LEU A 324 3.19 -6.71 4.16
C LEU A 324 1.76 -7.10 3.78
N PRO A 325 0.75 -6.68 4.58
CA PRO A 325 -0.65 -6.85 4.23
C PRO A 325 -1.01 -6.04 2.97
N ALA A 326 -2.06 -6.45 2.28
CA ALA A 326 -2.59 -5.74 1.11
C ALA A 326 -2.86 -4.26 1.42
N GLY A 327 -2.59 -3.40 0.46
CA GLY A 327 -2.75 -1.94 0.63
C GLY A 327 -1.62 -1.24 1.37
N SER A 328 -0.55 -1.95 1.71
CA SER A 328 0.68 -1.41 2.30
C SER A 328 1.80 -1.38 1.26
N PHE A 329 2.77 -0.47 1.47
CA PHE A 329 3.80 -0.17 0.47
C PHE A 329 5.20 -0.44 1.02
N ALA A 330 6.01 -1.18 0.26
CA ALA A 330 7.41 -1.43 0.62
C ALA A 330 8.22 -0.13 0.72
N THR A 331 7.85 0.90 -0.04
CA THR A 331 8.49 2.22 0.04
C THR A 331 8.35 2.87 1.40
N SER A 332 7.30 2.57 2.18
CA SER A 332 7.17 3.05 3.57
C SER A 332 8.25 2.46 4.48
N VAL A 333 8.67 1.23 4.24
CA VAL A 333 9.79 0.61 4.96
C VAL A 333 11.12 1.22 4.54
N VAL A 334 11.34 1.35 3.22
CA VAL A 334 12.60 1.88 2.67
C VAL A 334 12.83 3.33 3.08
N SER A 335 11.78 4.17 3.12
CA SER A 335 11.90 5.58 3.50
C SER A 335 12.36 5.79 4.95
N GLU A 336 12.13 4.82 5.83
CA GLU A 336 12.65 4.84 7.20
C GLU A 336 14.08 4.29 7.31
N LEU A 337 14.61 3.66 6.25
CA LEU A 337 15.96 3.07 6.24
C LEU A 337 17.00 3.98 5.61
N ILE A 338 16.69 4.57 4.47
CA ILE A 338 17.63 5.36 3.65
C ILE A 338 16.94 6.55 2.98
N ASN A 339 17.72 7.58 2.67
CA ASN A 339 17.36 8.57 1.68
C ASN A 339 17.70 7.97 0.30
N THR A 340 16.68 7.63 -0.49
CA THR A 340 16.92 7.07 -1.82
C THR A 340 17.54 8.11 -2.74
N THR A 341 18.63 7.73 -3.41
CA THR A 341 19.28 8.51 -4.45
C THR A 341 18.90 7.92 -5.81
N GLY A 342 18.39 8.74 -6.72
CA GLY A 342 17.97 8.32 -8.05
C GLY A 342 16.52 8.73 -8.36
N ASP A 343 16.22 8.86 -9.65
CA ASP A 343 14.89 9.27 -10.17
C ASP A 343 13.85 8.15 -10.06
N TYR A 344 13.37 7.86 -8.84
CA TYR A 344 12.23 6.93 -8.67
C TYR A 344 10.88 7.57 -9.03
N ALA A 345 10.82 8.88 -9.18
CA ALA A 345 9.62 9.60 -9.57
C ALA A 345 9.14 9.26 -11.00
N HIS A 346 10.00 8.70 -11.86
CA HIS A 346 9.71 8.38 -13.25
C HIS A 346 9.41 6.90 -13.53
N ILE A 347 9.44 6.01 -12.51
CA ILE A 347 9.35 4.56 -12.72
C ILE A 347 7.97 3.99 -12.36
N ALA A 348 7.01 4.85 -12.04
CA ALA A 348 5.65 4.44 -11.68
C ALA A 348 4.65 4.78 -12.80
N GLU A 349 4.66 4.03 -13.87
CA GLU A 349 3.53 3.89 -14.81
C GLU A 349 3.09 2.43 -14.93
#